data_dda15cbb2452f1603ee958c919f392aa
#
_entry.id   dda15cbb2452f1603ee958c919f392aa
#
_cell.length_a   1.000
_cell.length_b   1.000
_cell.length_c   1.000
_cell.angle_alpha   90.00
_cell.angle_beta   90.00
_cell.angle_gamma   90.00
#
_symmetry.space_group_name_H-M   'P 1'
#
loop_
_entity.id
_entity.type
_entity.pdbx_description
1 polymer ?
#
loop_
_entity_poly.entity_id
_entity_poly.type
_entity_poly.pdbx_seq_one_letter_code
_entity_poly.pdbx_strand_id
1 'polypeptide(L)'
;MFRTVDLIGIIRQCQNLRHLWVLDHIGDAGLKVVASSCLELQELRVFPANANVLISTGVTEEGLVAVSSGCRKLNSVLYSCRRMTNSALITVAKNCSRITSFRLHICLHGSVDAVTGQPLDEGFGAIVRSCKGLRRLSMSGLLTDSVFLYIGMYAERLETLSVSFAGDSDDGMIYVLNGCKNLRKLEIRNCPFGNTALLAGMHRYEAMRSLWMSSCDITLGGCRSLAAAMPGLNVEVISQADGGTNDAKKVEKLYVYRTLAG
;
A
#
# COMPACT_ATOMS: atom_id res chain seq x y z
N MET A 1 31.38 5.01 4.68
CA MET A 1 30.19 4.19 4.44
C MET A 1 30.05 3.22 5.60
N PHE A 2 29.01 3.36 6.44
CA PHE A 2 28.78 2.45 7.57
C PHE A 2 28.51 1.05 7.03
N ARG A 3 29.20 0.04 7.54
CA ARG A 3 28.95 -1.35 7.17
C ARG A 3 27.75 -1.87 7.98
N THR A 4 27.03 -2.84 7.44
CA THR A 4 25.87 -3.49 8.11
C THR A 4 26.23 -4.00 9.51
N VAL A 5 27.47 -4.46 9.69
CA VAL A 5 28.00 -4.95 10.98
C VAL A 5 28.02 -3.85 12.05
N ASP A 6 28.41 -2.62 11.65
CA ASP A 6 28.47 -1.48 12.57
C ASP A 6 27.05 -1.08 13.04
N LEU A 7 26.09 -1.09 12.11
CA LEU A 7 24.68 -0.82 12.42
C LEU A 7 24.08 -1.85 13.39
N ILE A 8 24.38 -3.12 13.19
CA ILE A 8 23.94 -4.21 14.07
C ILE A 8 24.48 -4.02 15.50
N GLY A 9 25.75 -3.62 15.62
CA GLY A 9 26.37 -3.33 16.93
C GLY A 9 25.64 -2.21 17.69
N ILE A 10 25.26 -1.15 16.98
CA ILE A 10 24.51 -0.03 17.56
C ILE A 10 23.09 -0.47 17.96
N ILE A 11 22.37 -1.18 17.10
CA ILE A 11 21.01 -1.65 17.35
C ILE A 11 20.92 -2.49 18.63
N ARG A 12 21.89 -3.37 18.88
CA ARG A 12 21.93 -4.20 20.11
C ARG A 12 21.95 -3.39 21.40
N GLN A 13 22.44 -2.15 21.36
CA GLN A 13 22.50 -1.26 22.53
C GLN A 13 21.24 -0.40 22.68
N CYS A 14 20.37 -0.36 21.66
CA CYS A 14 19.19 0.51 21.60
C CYS A 14 17.92 -0.20 22.08
N GLN A 15 17.88 -0.71 23.31
CA GLN A 15 16.74 -1.48 23.84
C GLN A 15 15.42 -0.68 23.90
N ASN A 16 15.49 0.65 24.05
CA ASN A 16 14.32 1.54 24.12
C ASN A 16 13.93 2.14 22.77
N LEU A 17 14.46 1.61 21.65
CA LEU A 17 14.18 2.12 20.32
C LEU A 17 12.70 1.97 19.98
N ARG A 18 12.04 3.08 19.61
CA ARG A 18 10.62 3.09 19.22
C ARG A 18 10.43 3.30 17.72
N HIS A 19 11.35 3.97 17.07
CA HIS A 19 11.27 4.29 15.63
C HIS A 19 12.58 3.90 14.96
N LEU A 20 12.49 3.04 13.95
CA LEU A 20 13.64 2.62 13.14
C LEU A 20 13.38 2.89 11.67
N TRP A 21 14.20 3.74 11.08
CA TRP A 21 14.18 4.04 9.64
C TRP A 21 15.53 3.66 9.05
N VAL A 22 15.52 2.70 8.16
CA VAL A 22 16.73 2.12 7.60
C VAL A 22 16.57 1.82 6.12
N LEU A 23 17.70 1.66 5.45
CA LEU A 23 17.73 1.11 4.10
C LEU A 23 17.74 -0.42 4.14
N ASP A 24 17.34 -1.06 3.06
CA ASP A 24 17.26 -2.51 2.90
C ASP A 24 18.61 -3.25 3.02
N HIS A 25 19.73 -2.51 3.01
CA HIS A 25 21.05 -3.05 3.30
C HIS A 25 21.17 -3.63 4.73
N ILE A 26 20.24 -3.33 5.64
CA ILE A 26 20.21 -3.95 6.96
C ILE A 26 20.08 -5.48 6.86
N GLY A 27 19.40 -5.97 5.81
CA GLY A 27 19.16 -7.38 5.57
C GLY A 27 18.25 -8.04 6.61
N ASP A 28 17.81 -9.26 6.31
CA ASP A 28 17.00 -10.04 7.27
C ASP A 28 17.75 -10.35 8.55
N ALA A 29 19.07 -10.55 8.46
CA ALA A 29 19.91 -10.77 9.64
C ALA A 29 19.89 -9.58 10.60
N GLY A 30 19.98 -8.35 10.09
CA GLY A 30 19.87 -7.15 10.92
C GLY A 30 18.47 -6.97 11.51
N LEU A 31 17.43 -7.28 10.76
CA LEU A 31 16.05 -7.23 11.26
C LEU A 31 15.79 -8.29 12.35
N LYS A 32 16.42 -9.47 12.28
CA LYS A 32 16.39 -10.47 13.35
C LYS A 32 17.04 -9.94 14.64
N VAL A 33 18.10 -9.14 14.54
CA VAL A 33 18.70 -8.47 15.70
C VAL A 33 17.77 -7.38 16.25
N VAL A 34 17.11 -6.59 15.40
CA VAL A 34 16.07 -5.64 15.83
C VAL A 34 15.00 -6.36 16.63
N ALA A 35 14.51 -7.48 16.13
CA ALA A 35 13.47 -8.29 16.77
C ALA A 35 13.86 -8.76 18.19
N SER A 36 15.12 -9.09 18.41
CA SER A 36 15.61 -9.59 19.70
C SER A 36 16.03 -8.49 20.67
N SER A 37 16.35 -7.28 20.18
CA SER A 37 16.93 -6.22 20.99
C SER A 37 15.98 -5.04 21.23
N CYS A 38 15.08 -4.73 20.28
CA CYS A 38 14.27 -3.51 20.28
C CYS A 38 12.78 -3.82 20.54
N LEU A 39 12.47 -4.38 21.72
CA LEU A 39 11.09 -4.84 22.04
C LEU A 39 10.08 -3.71 22.17
N GLU A 40 10.53 -2.46 22.32
CA GLU A 40 9.70 -1.26 22.41
C GLU A 40 9.38 -0.65 21.04
N LEU A 41 9.81 -1.28 19.92
CA LEU A 41 9.64 -0.75 18.58
C LEU A 41 8.16 -0.59 18.21
N GLN A 42 7.81 0.63 17.79
CA GLN A 42 6.46 1.04 17.39
C GLN A 42 6.38 1.32 15.89
N GLU A 43 7.47 1.82 15.30
CA GLU A 43 7.52 2.13 13.87
C GLU A 43 8.76 1.52 13.23
N LEU A 44 8.53 0.80 12.13
CA LEU A 44 9.57 0.29 11.24
C LEU A 44 9.39 0.86 9.85
N ARG A 45 10.44 1.50 9.31
CA ARG A 45 10.50 1.84 7.89
C ARG A 45 11.76 1.28 7.27
N VAL A 46 11.58 0.42 6.28
CA VAL A 46 12.66 -0.14 5.46
C VAL A 46 12.49 0.38 4.04
N PHE A 47 13.44 1.18 3.60
CA PHE A 47 13.43 1.79 2.28
C PHE A 47 14.37 1.04 1.34
N PRO A 48 14.08 1.00 0.03
CA PRO A 48 15.03 0.48 -0.94
C PRO A 48 16.25 1.42 -1.01
N ALA A 49 17.44 0.86 -0.98
CA ALA A 49 18.68 1.62 -1.12
C ALA A 49 18.92 2.07 -2.57
N ASN A 50 18.31 1.39 -3.51
CA ASN A 50 18.44 1.66 -4.93
C ASN A 50 17.05 1.74 -5.59
N ALA A 51 16.82 2.78 -6.39
CA ALA A 51 15.59 2.91 -7.15
C ALA A 51 15.48 1.89 -8.29
N ASN A 52 16.61 1.32 -8.75
CA ASN A 52 16.63 0.28 -9.76
C ASN A 52 16.29 -1.08 -9.16
N VAL A 53 15.10 -1.54 -9.47
CA VAL A 53 14.44 -2.78 -8.99
C VAL A 53 15.25 -4.06 -9.22
N LEU A 54 16.21 -4.04 -10.13
CA LEU A 54 17.01 -5.23 -10.50
C LEU A 54 18.17 -5.53 -9.52
N ILE A 55 18.51 -4.60 -8.64
CA ILE A 55 19.56 -4.81 -7.65
C ILE A 55 18.94 -5.32 -6.36
N SER A 56 19.38 -6.47 -5.93
CA SER A 56 18.90 -7.24 -4.78
C SER A 56 18.63 -6.38 -3.55
N THR A 57 17.39 -6.33 -3.09
CA THR A 57 17.08 -5.91 -1.71
C THR A 57 17.56 -7.00 -0.75
N GLY A 58 18.26 -6.60 0.29
CA GLY A 58 18.77 -7.54 1.31
C GLY A 58 17.67 -8.05 2.26
N VAL A 59 16.42 -7.59 2.07
CA VAL A 59 15.29 -7.93 2.96
C VAL A 59 14.20 -8.69 2.21
N THR A 60 13.61 -9.65 2.91
CA THR A 60 12.50 -10.49 2.46
C THR A 60 11.38 -10.50 3.49
N GLU A 61 10.38 -11.36 3.31
CA GLU A 61 9.33 -11.60 4.30
C GLU A 61 9.87 -12.08 5.65
N GLU A 62 11.04 -12.76 5.68
CA GLU A 62 11.62 -13.28 6.91
C GLU A 62 11.96 -12.17 7.92
N GLY A 63 12.53 -11.06 7.44
CA GLY A 63 12.86 -9.92 8.29
C GLY A 63 11.62 -9.30 8.92
N LEU A 64 10.55 -9.14 8.15
CA LEU A 64 9.28 -8.60 8.66
C LEU A 64 8.62 -9.52 9.67
N VAL A 65 8.60 -10.83 9.40
CA VAL A 65 8.10 -11.84 10.33
C VAL A 65 8.89 -11.82 11.65
N ALA A 66 10.22 -11.78 11.57
CA ALA A 66 11.06 -11.70 12.76
C ALA A 66 10.72 -10.47 13.62
N VAL A 67 10.68 -9.28 13.00
CA VAL A 67 10.33 -8.04 13.72
C VAL A 67 8.94 -8.13 14.31
N SER A 68 7.94 -8.62 13.58
CA SER A 68 6.59 -8.78 14.12
C SER A 68 6.54 -9.72 15.32
N SER A 69 7.39 -10.72 15.34
CA SER A 69 7.46 -11.70 16.44
C SER A 69 8.07 -11.13 17.72
N GLY A 70 9.09 -10.29 17.61
CA GLY A 70 9.78 -9.66 18.74
C GLY A 70 9.12 -8.36 19.19
N CYS A 71 8.72 -7.52 18.24
CA CYS A 71 8.25 -6.14 18.48
C CYS A 71 6.72 -6.06 18.51
N ARG A 72 6.08 -6.55 19.56
CA ARG A 72 4.62 -6.62 19.70
C ARG A 72 3.92 -5.26 19.82
N LYS A 73 4.67 -4.17 20.03
CA LYS A 73 4.15 -2.80 20.09
C LYS A 73 4.10 -2.12 18.71
N LEU A 74 4.49 -2.84 17.66
CA LEU A 74 4.54 -2.31 16.29
C LEU A 74 3.14 -1.85 15.84
N ASN A 75 3.04 -0.59 15.44
CA ASN A 75 1.79 0.04 14.99
C ASN A 75 1.89 0.72 13.64
N SER A 76 3.11 0.99 13.15
CA SER A 76 3.37 1.59 11.85
C SER A 76 4.48 0.83 11.11
N VAL A 77 4.15 0.37 9.91
CA VAL A 77 5.06 -0.38 9.05
C VAL A 77 5.10 0.25 7.67
N LEU A 78 6.30 0.56 7.17
CA LEU A 78 6.61 0.73 5.77
C LEU A 78 7.73 -0.26 5.43
N TYR A 79 7.44 -1.18 4.55
CA TYR A 79 8.37 -2.26 4.25
C TYR A 79 8.53 -2.43 2.74
N SER A 80 9.76 -2.25 2.27
CA SER A 80 10.12 -2.51 0.88
C SER A 80 10.91 -3.81 0.82
N CYS A 81 10.44 -4.79 0.05
CA CYS A 81 11.07 -6.11 -0.03
C CYS A 81 11.00 -6.67 -1.45
N ARG A 82 11.76 -7.73 -1.67
CA ARG A 82 11.82 -8.41 -2.96
C ARG A 82 10.67 -9.40 -3.16
N ARG A 83 10.24 -10.06 -2.09
CA ARG A 83 9.21 -11.10 -2.12
C ARG A 83 8.38 -11.07 -0.84
N MET A 84 7.18 -11.61 -0.93
CA MET A 84 6.25 -11.73 0.19
C MET A 84 5.43 -13.01 0.05
N THR A 85 4.89 -13.50 1.16
CA THR A 85 3.97 -14.64 1.19
C THR A 85 2.72 -14.32 1.99
N ASN A 86 1.61 -14.97 1.67
CA ASN A 86 0.38 -14.90 2.47
C ASN A 86 0.64 -15.33 3.91
N SER A 87 1.41 -16.40 4.11
CA SER A 87 1.77 -16.90 5.44
C SER A 87 2.51 -15.86 6.29
N ALA A 88 3.44 -15.12 5.68
CA ALA A 88 4.15 -14.04 6.36
C ALA A 88 3.22 -12.90 6.79
N LEU A 89 2.35 -12.43 5.90
CA LEU A 89 1.36 -11.39 6.19
C LEU A 89 0.37 -11.83 7.27
N ILE A 90 -0.10 -13.08 7.23
CA ILE A 90 -0.97 -13.67 8.28
C ILE A 90 -0.24 -13.69 9.63
N THR A 91 1.04 -14.05 9.63
CA THR A 91 1.86 -14.05 10.87
C THR A 91 2.01 -12.64 11.44
N VAL A 92 2.30 -11.64 10.60
CA VAL A 92 2.36 -10.23 11.00
C VAL A 92 1.03 -9.77 11.57
N ALA A 93 -0.08 -10.10 10.93
CA ALA A 93 -1.43 -9.75 11.37
C ALA A 93 -1.76 -10.32 12.78
N LYS A 94 -1.38 -11.58 13.01
CA LYS A 94 -1.55 -12.24 14.33
C LYS A 94 -0.67 -11.61 15.40
N ASN A 95 0.55 -11.27 15.05
CA ASN A 95 1.52 -10.75 15.99
C ASN A 95 1.29 -9.29 16.38
N CYS A 96 0.82 -8.45 15.44
CA CYS A 96 0.77 -7.00 15.57
C CYS A 96 -0.62 -6.44 15.25
N SER A 97 -1.66 -6.84 15.99
CA SER A 97 -3.05 -6.39 15.79
C SER A 97 -3.28 -4.88 16.05
N ARG A 98 -2.29 -4.20 16.62
CA ARG A 98 -2.34 -2.75 16.89
C ARG A 98 -1.90 -1.89 15.70
N ILE A 99 -1.58 -2.48 14.55
CA ILE A 99 -1.15 -1.75 13.36
C ILE A 99 -2.27 -0.79 12.91
N THR A 100 -1.88 0.48 12.77
CA THR A 100 -2.71 1.57 12.24
C THR A 100 -2.27 2.03 10.86
N SER A 101 -1.02 1.76 10.49
CA SER A 101 -0.44 2.08 9.18
C SER A 101 0.38 0.89 8.69
N PHE A 102 -0.05 0.30 7.59
CA PHE A 102 0.65 -0.80 6.94
C PHE A 102 0.89 -0.47 5.46
N ARG A 103 2.15 -0.33 5.08
CA ARG A 103 2.56 -0.02 3.72
C ARG A 103 3.60 -1.02 3.26
N LEU A 104 3.23 -1.86 2.31
CA LEU A 104 4.10 -2.87 1.70
C LEU A 104 4.38 -2.50 0.25
N HIS A 105 5.65 -2.46 -0.10
CA HIS A 105 6.12 -2.32 -1.45
C HIS A 105 6.94 -3.55 -1.85
N ILE A 106 6.44 -4.33 -2.79
CA ILE A 106 7.16 -5.44 -3.39
C ILE A 106 7.79 -4.92 -4.68
N CYS A 107 9.10 -5.06 -4.82
CA CYS A 107 9.87 -4.43 -5.89
C CYS A 107 9.47 -4.85 -7.31
N LEU A 108 8.92 -6.05 -7.49
CA LEU A 108 8.41 -6.52 -8.77
C LEU A 108 6.89 -6.38 -8.82
N HIS A 109 6.37 -5.69 -9.83
CA HIS A 109 4.94 -5.55 -10.04
C HIS A 109 4.30 -6.90 -10.34
N GLY A 110 3.07 -7.11 -9.85
CA GLY A 110 2.34 -8.36 -10.06
C GLY A 110 2.97 -9.57 -9.35
N SER A 111 3.83 -9.33 -8.34
CA SER A 111 4.41 -10.42 -7.55
C SER A 111 3.34 -11.22 -6.86
N VAL A 112 3.39 -12.53 -7.04
CA VAL A 112 2.55 -13.52 -6.36
C VAL A 112 3.13 -13.91 -5.01
N ASP A 113 2.38 -14.66 -4.24
CA ASP A 113 2.90 -15.39 -3.08
C ASP A 113 4.12 -16.22 -3.49
N ALA A 114 5.25 -15.96 -2.87
CA ALA A 114 6.55 -16.51 -3.28
C ALA A 114 6.67 -18.05 -3.10
N VAL A 115 5.74 -18.66 -2.37
CA VAL A 115 5.73 -20.11 -2.11
C VAL A 115 4.61 -20.80 -2.88
N THR A 116 3.40 -20.22 -2.88
CA THR A 116 2.21 -20.87 -3.44
C THR A 116 1.89 -20.45 -4.87
N GLY A 117 2.47 -19.34 -5.34
CA GLY A 117 2.14 -18.74 -6.63
C GLY A 117 0.74 -18.10 -6.70
N GLN A 118 0.03 -18.00 -5.58
CA GLN A 118 -1.32 -17.44 -5.50
C GLN A 118 -1.27 -15.91 -5.31
N PRO A 119 -2.39 -15.20 -5.56
CA PRO A 119 -2.54 -13.81 -5.17
C PRO A 119 -2.30 -13.59 -3.67
N LEU A 120 -1.91 -12.37 -3.27
CA LEU A 120 -1.64 -12.02 -1.88
C LEU A 120 -2.91 -11.60 -1.10
N ASP A 121 -4.09 -11.93 -1.61
CA ASP A 121 -5.38 -11.53 -1.06
C ASP A 121 -5.61 -11.99 0.38
N GLU A 122 -5.29 -13.27 0.68
CA GLU A 122 -5.47 -13.83 2.02
C GLU A 122 -4.56 -13.18 3.06
N GLY A 123 -3.34 -12.86 2.67
CA GLY A 123 -2.38 -12.16 3.53
C GLY A 123 -2.85 -10.76 3.90
N PHE A 124 -3.22 -9.95 2.91
CA PHE A 124 -3.78 -8.62 3.17
C PHE A 124 -5.16 -8.70 3.83
N GLY A 125 -5.98 -9.69 3.46
CA GLY A 125 -7.23 -9.98 4.14
C GLY A 125 -7.05 -10.24 5.64
N ALA A 126 -5.98 -10.95 6.02
CA ALA A 126 -5.65 -11.17 7.43
C ALA A 126 -5.24 -9.85 8.14
N ILE A 127 -4.46 -8.98 7.47
CA ILE A 127 -4.10 -7.66 8.01
C ILE A 127 -5.37 -6.85 8.32
N VAL A 128 -6.29 -6.70 7.37
CA VAL A 128 -7.49 -5.87 7.57
C VAL A 128 -8.47 -6.49 8.57
N ARG A 129 -8.55 -7.83 8.64
CA ARG A 129 -9.38 -8.53 9.64
C ARG A 129 -8.85 -8.37 11.07
N SER A 130 -7.54 -8.39 11.24
CA SER A 130 -6.90 -8.37 12.57
C SER A 130 -6.65 -6.95 13.10
N CYS A 131 -6.26 -6.02 12.22
CA CYS A 131 -5.84 -4.67 12.59
C CYS A 131 -7.03 -3.70 12.59
N LYS A 132 -7.93 -3.80 13.57
CA LYS A 132 -9.17 -2.98 13.65
C LYS A 132 -8.94 -1.47 13.75
N GLY A 133 -7.73 -1.05 14.08
CA GLY A 133 -7.31 0.36 14.11
C GLY A 133 -6.73 0.88 12.80
N LEU A 134 -6.73 0.07 11.72
CA LEU A 134 -6.05 0.40 10.47
C LEU A 134 -6.62 1.66 9.82
N ARG A 135 -5.77 2.66 9.61
CA ARG A 135 -6.11 3.95 8.99
C ARG A 135 -5.42 4.16 7.65
N ARG A 136 -4.24 3.57 7.45
CA ARG A 136 -3.47 3.69 6.22
C ARG A 136 -3.04 2.31 5.73
N LEU A 137 -3.40 2.02 4.50
CA LEU A 137 -3.03 0.78 3.83
C LEU A 137 -2.44 1.09 2.46
N SER A 138 -1.24 0.57 2.19
CA SER A 138 -0.68 0.54 0.85
C SER A 138 -0.27 -0.88 0.51
N MET A 139 -0.70 -1.34 -0.64
CA MET A 139 -0.55 -2.71 -1.09
C MET A 139 0.14 -2.78 -2.44
N SER A 140 0.96 -3.80 -2.62
CA SER A 140 1.52 -4.18 -3.91
C SER A 140 1.64 -5.70 -4.01
N GLY A 141 1.74 -6.21 -5.22
CA GLY A 141 1.72 -7.62 -5.56
C GLY A 141 0.54 -7.95 -6.46
N LEU A 142 0.36 -9.21 -6.80
CA LEU A 142 -0.83 -9.68 -7.48
C LEU A 142 -1.98 -9.72 -6.47
N LEU A 143 -3.02 -8.93 -6.74
CA LEU A 143 -4.20 -8.78 -5.90
C LEU A 143 -5.45 -8.82 -6.78
N THR A 144 -6.45 -9.58 -6.37
CA THR A 144 -7.73 -9.69 -7.05
C THR A 144 -8.82 -8.84 -6.39
N ASP A 145 -10.04 -8.88 -6.89
CA ASP A 145 -11.19 -8.20 -6.26
C ASP A 145 -11.48 -8.72 -4.84
N SER A 146 -11.00 -9.91 -4.49
CA SER A 146 -11.18 -10.50 -3.17
C SER A 146 -10.54 -9.67 -2.06
N VAL A 147 -9.37 -9.08 -2.28
CA VAL A 147 -8.73 -8.22 -1.26
C VAL A 147 -9.56 -6.97 -1.01
N PHE A 148 -10.14 -6.40 -2.05
CA PHE A 148 -10.99 -5.20 -1.93
C PHE A 148 -12.31 -5.50 -1.20
N LEU A 149 -12.86 -6.70 -1.41
CA LEU A 149 -13.99 -7.19 -0.62
C LEU A 149 -13.63 -7.26 0.87
N TYR A 150 -12.47 -7.84 1.22
CA TYR A 150 -12.00 -7.86 2.61
C TYR A 150 -11.82 -6.45 3.18
N ILE A 151 -11.26 -5.51 2.40
CA ILE A 151 -11.11 -4.12 2.83
C ILE A 151 -12.48 -3.50 3.11
N GLY A 152 -13.43 -3.63 2.19
CA GLY A 152 -14.80 -3.13 2.36
C GLY A 152 -15.52 -3.71 3.58
N MET A 153 -15.30 -4.99 3.89
CA MET A 153 -15.94 -5.66 5.02
C MET A 153 -15.33 -5.33 6.38
N TYR A 154 -14.02 -5.08 6.46
CA TYR A 154 -13.32 -5.08 7.74
C TYR A 154 -12.54 -3.80 8.07
N ALA A 155 -12.24 -2.95 7.08
CA ALA A 155 -11.40 -1.76 7.27
C ALA A 155 -12.22 -0.47 7.49
N GLU A 156 -13.17 -0.49 8.43
CA GLU A 156 -14.10 0.63 8.69
C GLU A 156 -13.41 1.96 9.00
N ARG A 157 -12.22 1.91 9.62
CA ARG A 157 -11.46 3.11 10.03
C ARG A 157 -10.45 3.57 8.99
N LEU A 158 -10.44 2.96 7.80
CA LEU A 158 -9.48 3.30 6.76
C LEU A 158 -9.68 4.73 6.27
N GLU A 159 -8.62 5.51 6.33
CA GLU A 159 -8.59 6.91 5.88
C GLU A 159 -7.80 7.08 4.57
N THR A 160 -6.80 6.24 4.35
CA THR A 160 -5.95 6.28 3.15
C THR A 160 -5.75 4.89 2.60
N LEU A 161 -6.06 4.72 1.32
CA LEU A 161 -5.77 3.50 0.55
C LEU A 161 -4.92 3.87 -0.66
N SER A 162 -3.81 3.16 -0.85
CA SER A 162 -2.96 3.28 -2.04
C SER A 162 -2.74 1.88 -2.62
N VAL A 163 -3.10 1.70 -3.88
CA VAL A 163 -3.01 0.41 -4.58
C VAL A 163 -2.46 0.59 -5.98
N SER A 164 -1.71 -0.39 -6.44
CA SER A 164 -1.22 -0.42 -7.82
C SER A 164 -1.20 -1.85 -8.36
N PHE A 165 -1.57 -2.00 -9.64
CA PHE A 165 -1.62 -3.28 -10.34
C PHE A 165 -2.52 -4.30 -9.62
N ALA A 166 -3.72 -3.89 -9.22
CA ALA A 166 -4.60 -4.65 -8.35
C ALA A 166 -6.06 -4.61 -8.83
N GLY A 167 -6.79 -5.68 -8.56
CA GLY A 167 -8.19 -5.87 -8.96
C GLY A 167 -8.32 -6.50 -10.33
N ASP A 168 -9.50 -7.07 -10.57
CA ASP A 168 -9.86 -7.73 -11.82
C ASP A 168 -10.99 -6.98 -12.55
N SER A 169 -11.76 -6.15 -11.82
CA SER A 169 -12.94 -5.46 -12.33
C SER A 169 -13.29 -4.20 -11.53
N ASP A 170 -14.35 -3.51 -11.94
CA ASP A 170 -14.96 -2.37 -11.22
C ASP A 170 -15.45 -2.73 -9.81
N ASP A 171 -15.77 -4.00 -9.55
CA ASP A 171 -16.32 -4.45 -8.27
C ASP A 171 -15.35 -4.20 -7.11
N GLY A 172 -14.04 -4.34 -7.33
CA GLY A 172 -13.04 -4.04 -6.33
C GLY A 172 -13.16 -2.62 -5.75
N MET A 173 -13.27 -1.60 -6.62
CA MET A 173 -13.47 -0.22 -6.18
C MET A 173 -14.83 -0.02 -5.49
N ILE A 174 -15.88 -0.65 -6.01
CA ILE A 174 -17.22 -0.58 -5.44
C ILE A 174 -17.25 -1.15 -4.01
N TYR A 175 -16.57 -2.27 -3.74
CA TYR A 175 -16.46 -2.83 -2.40
C TYR A 175 -15.81 -1.84 -1.42
N VAL A 176 -14.71 -1.21 -1.82
CA VAL A 176 -14.01 -0.22 -0.99
C VAL A 176 -14.89 1.00 -0.70
N LEU A 177 -15.51 1.58 -1.74
CA LEU A 177 -16.37 2.75 -1.60
C LEU A 177 -17.60 2.46 -0.74
N ASN A 178 -18.15 1.25 -0.78
CA ASN A 178 -19.29 0.84 0.04
C ASN A 178 -18.92 0.66 1.51
N GLY A 179 -17.74 0.11 1.79
CA GLY A 179 -17.35 -0.30 3.13
C GLY A 179 -16.54 0.74 3.91
N CYS A 180 -15.67 1.49 3.22
CA CYS A 180 -14.71 2.40 3.85
C CYS A 180 -15.26 3.82 3.96
N LYS A 181 -16.27 4.04 4.81
CA LYS A 181 -16.96 5.33 4.95
C LYS A 181 -16.09 6.48 5.47
N ASN A 182 -14.93 6.17 6.07
CA ASN A 182 -13.97 7.16 6.56
C ASN A 182 -12.83 7.46 5.57
N LEU A 183 -12.91 6.91 4.35
CA LEU A 183 -11.85 7.05 3.36
C LEU A 183 -11.75 8.50 2.89
N ARG A 184 -10.59 9.12 3.12
CA ARG A 184 -10.29 10.51 2.77
C ARG A 184 -9.38 10.64 1.57
N LYS A 185 -8.53 9.64 1.35
CA LYS A 185 -7.57 9.62 0.27
C LYS A 185 -7.53 8.24 -0.40
N LEU A 186 -7.73 8.23 -1.71
CA LEU A 186 -7.63 7.03 -2.54
C LEU A 186 -6.64 7.28 -3.68
N GLU A 187 -5.61 6.45 -3.75
CA GLU A 187 -4.59 6.47 -4.79
C GLU A 187 -4.62 5.14 -5.54
N ILE A 188 -4.85 5.19 -6.85
CA ILE A 188 -5.04 4.01 -7.70
C ILE A 188 -4.12 4.14 -8.92
N ARG A 189 -3.35 3.11 -9.19
CA ARG A 189 -2.45 3.08 -10.34
C ARG A 189 -2.51 1.73 -11.06
N ASN A 190 -2.63 1.78 -12.41
CA ASN A 190 -2.65 0.58 -13.25
C ASN A 190 -3.64 -0.49 -12.73
N CYS A 191 -4.87 -0.06 -12.43
CA CYS A 191 -5.96 -0.93 -12.00
C CYS A 191 -7.10 -0.89 -13.03
N PRO A 192 -7.86 -1.97 -13.23
CA PRO A 192 -8.93 -2.06 -14.23
C PRO A 192 -10.22 -1.34 -13.80
N PHE A 193 -10.11 -0.31 -12.95
CA PHE A 193 -11.26 0.45 -12.48
C PHE A 193 -11.70 1.47 -13.52
N GLY A 194 -12.97 1.41 -13.89
CA GLY A 194 -13.58 2.20 -14.93
C GLY A 194 -14.62 3.21 -14.44
N ASN A 195 -15.33 3.81 -15.40
CA ASN A 195 -16.37 4.80 -15.09
C ASN A 195 -17.55 4.20 -14.32
N THR A 196 -17.84 2.91 -14.47
CA THR A 196 -18.92 2.24 -13.73
C THR A 196 -18.67 2.35 -12.22
N ALA A 197 -17.47 1.97 -11.78
CA ALA A 197 -17.10 2.12 -10.39
C ALA A 197 -17.00 3.59 -9.96
N LEU A 198 -16.39 4.44 -10.80
CA LEU A 198 -16.19 5.85 -10.50
C LEU A 198 -17.51 6.60 -10.24
N LEU A 199 -18.56 6.28 -10.99
CA LEU A 199 -19.83 7.00 -10.97
C LEU A 199 -20.95 6.24 -10.24
N ALA A 200 -20.70 5.03 -9.74
CA ALA A 200 -21.70 4.14 -9.16
C ALA A 200 -22.43 4.67 -7.90
N GLY A 201 -21.94 5.75 -7.31
CA GLY A 201 -22.60 6.31 -6.14
C GLY A 201 -21.84 7.49 -5.57
N MET A 202 -22.23 8.70 -5.98
CA MET A 202 -21.51 9.93 -5.59
C MET A 202 -21.51 10.18 -4.08
N HIS A 203 -22.58 9.81 -3.36
CA HIS A 203 -22.65 9.89 -1.91
C HIS A 203 -21.51 9.13 -1.17
N ARG A 204 -20.90 8.16 -1.85
CA ARG A 204 -19.77 7.38 -1.28
C ARG A 204 -18.47 8.16 -1.19
N TYR A 205 -18.38 9.29 -1.85
CA TYR A 205 -17.23 10.19 -1.83
C TYR A 205 -17.35 11.33 -0.80
N GLU A 206 -18.42 11.40 -0.01
CA GLU A 206 -18.66 12.52 0.92
C GLU A 206 -17.52 12.78 1.90
N ALA A 207 -16.90 11.72 2.43
CA ALA A 207 -15.75 11.82 3.32
C ALA A 207 -14.43 12.07 2.58
N MET A 208 -14.38 11.78 1.26
CA MET A 208 -13.14 11.80 0.49
C MET A 208 -12.71 13.24 0.18
N ARG A 209 -11.41 13.47 0.22
CA ARG A 209 -10.78 14.77 -0.07
C ARG A 209 -9.84 14.71 -1.26
N SER A 210 -9.30 13.54 -1.56
CA SER A 210 -8.35 13.34 -2.65
C SER A 210 -8.56 11.99 -3.31
N LEU A 211 -8.76 12.02 -4.60
CA LEU A 211 -8.79 10.86 -5.49
C LEU A 211 -7.70 11.05 -6.55
N TRP A 212 -6.67 10.23 -6.50
CA TRP A 212 -5.58 10.23 -7.46
C TRP A 212 -5.58 8.93 -8.26
N MET A 213 -5.56 9.05 -9.58
CA MET A 213 -5.66 7.91 -10.48
C MET A 213 -4.62 8.02 -11.61
N SER A 214 -4.02 6.91 -11.96
CA SER A 214 -3.08 6.83 -13.08
C SER A 214 -3.24 5.51 -13.82
N SER A 215 -3.35 5.58 -15.15
CA SER A 215 -3.44 4.38 -16.01
C SER A 215 -4.56 3.42 -15.55
N CYS A 216 -5.74 3.95 -15.31
CA CYS A 216 -6.98 3.20 -15.03
C CYS A 216 -7.93 3.35 -16.23
N ASP A 217 -8.97 2.50 -16.29
CA ASP A 217 -9.95 2.46 -17.40
C ASP A 217 -11.04 3.54 -17.28
N ILE A 218 -10.67 4.68 -16.69
CA ILE A 218 -11.55 5.85 -16.51
C ILE A 218 -11.37 6.88 -17.61
N THR A 219 -12.44 7.58 -17.93
CA THR A 219 -12.37 8.70 -18.87
C THR A 219 -12.23 10.05 -18.17
N LEU A 220 -11.61 11.01 -18.86
CA LEU A 220 -11.54 12.40 -18.36
C LEU A 220 -12.94 13.00 -18.19
N GLY A 221 -13.92 12.60 -19.01
CA GLY A 221 -15.33 12.98 -18.88
C GLY A 221 -15.92 12.48 -17.56
N GLY A 222 -15.71 11.22 -17.20
CA GLY A 222 -16.13 10.66 -15.91
C GLY A 222 -15.52 11.41 -14.72
N CYS A 223 -14.24 11.72 -14.78
CA CYS A 223 -13.56 12.49 -13.74
C CYS A 223 -14.13 13.91 -13.57
N ARG A 224 -14.45 14.60 -14.68
CA ARG A 224 -15.10 15.92 -14.64
C ARG A 224 -16.49 15.83 -14.00
N SER A 225 -17.28 14.83 -14.39
CA SER A 225 -18.61 14.62 -13.83
C SER A 225 -18.58 14.39 -12.33
N LEU A 226 -17.65 13.55 -11.85
CA LEU A 226 -17.45 13.32 -10.42
C LEU A 226 -17.04 14.61 -9.70
N ALA A 227 -16.04 15.32 -10.20
CA ALA A 227 -15.55 16.56 -9.58
C ALA A 227 -16.61 17.67 -9.55
N ALA A 228 -17.44 17.78 -10.58
CA ALA A 228 -18.56 18.74 -10.62
C ALA A 228 -19.64 18.41 -9.58
N ALA A 229 -19.92 17.11 -9.37
CA ALA A 229 -20.93 16.68 -8.41
C ALA A 229 -20.44 16.66 -6.96
N MET A 230 -19.14 16.63 -6.73
CA MET A 230 -18.51 16.50 -5.41
C MET A 230 -17.61 17.71 -5.08
N PRO A 231 -18.20 18.87 -4.73
CA PRO A 231 -17.43 20.04 -4.28
C PRO A 231 -16.57 19.68 -3.06
N GLY A 232 -15.29 19.98 -3.11
CA GLY A 232 -14.34 19.63 -2.04
C GLY A 232 -13.58 18.33 -2.25
N LEU A 233 -13.92 17.53 -3.28
CA LEU A 233 -13.10 16.40 -3.72
C LEU A 233 -12.09 16.89 -4.77
N ASN A 234 -10.80 16.71 -4.48
CA ASN A 234 -9.74 16.93 -5.45
C ASN A 234 -9.56 15.65 -6.29
N VAL A 235 -9.84 15.71 -7.58
CA VAL A 235 -9.67 14.60 -8.52
C VAL A 235 -8.45 14.86 -9.39
N GLU A 236 -7.44 14.04 -9.28
CA GLU A 236 -6.20 14.11 -10.04
C GLU A 236 -6.04 12.86 -10.89
N VAL A 237 -5.85 13.04 -12.19
CA VAL A 237 -5.73 11.94 -13.16
C VAL A 237 -4.50 12.10 -14.00
N ILE A 238 -3.67 11.08 -14.05
CA ILE A 238 -2.59 10.95 -15.02
C ILE A 238 -3.08 10.03 -16.14
N SER A 239 -3.25 10.59 -17.34
CA SER A 239 -3.60 9.85 -18.54
C SER A 239 -2.41 9.83 -19.49
N GLN A 240 -2.21 8.70 -20.15
CA GLN A 240 -1.33 8.65 -21.31
C GLN A 240 -2.03 9.39 -22.45
N ALA A 241 -1.42 10.41 -23.01
CA ALA A 241 -1.96 11.03 -24.23
C ALA A 241 -1.95 9.98 -25.34
N ASP A 242 -3.10 9.85 -26.03
CA ASP A 242 -3.16 9.12 -27.30
C ASP A 242 -2.19 9.77 -28.28
N GLY A 243 -0.95 9.30 -28.28
CA GLY A 243 0.05 9.68 -29.26
C GLY A 243 -0.22 8.90 -30.54
N GLY A 244 -0.71 9.62 -31.56
CA GLY A 244 -0.79 9.08 -32.92
C GLY A 244 0.53 8.43 -33.33
N THR A 245 0.42 7.38 -34.10
CA THR A 245 1.45 6.60 -34.79
C THR A 245 2.79 7.31 -34.95
N ASN A 246 3.75 6.95 -34.13
CA ASN A 246 5.19 6.85 -34.32
C ASN A 246 5.91 6.98 -32.98
N ASP A 247 6.96 6.20 -32.78
CA ASP A 247 7.92 6.03 -31.67
C ASP A 247 8.29 7.26 -30.79
N ALA A 248 7.35 8.17 -30.51
CA ALA A 248 7.55 9.32 -29.67
C ALA A 248 7.19 8.96 -28.20
N LYS A 249 8.10 9.23 -27.29
CA LYS A 249 7.95 9.14 -25.83
C LYS A 249 6.52 9.38 -25.40
N LYS A 250 5.87 8.37 -24.79
CA LYS A 250 4.54 8.51 -24.18
C LYS A 250 4.59 9.68 -23.19
N VAL A 251 3.86 10.75 -23.47
CA VAL A 251 3.79 11.92 -22.61
C VAL A 251 2.64 11.70 -21.62
N GLU A 252 2.98 11.54 -20.35
CA GLU A 252 1.99 11.53 -19.29
C GLU A 252 1.51 12.98 -19.04
N LYS A 253 0.19 13.18 -18.99
CA LYS A 253 -0.43 14.47 -18.67
C LYS A 253 -1.20 14.35 -17.35
N LEU A 254 -0.93 15.27 -16.43
CA LEU A 254 -1.68 15.41 -15.18
C LEU A 254 -2.87 16.33 -15.42
N TYR A 255 -4.08 15.84 -15.14
CA TYR A 255 -5.31 16.61 -15.12
C TYR A 255 -5.78 16.75 -13.67
N VAL A 256 -6.12 17.98 -13.27
CA VAL A 256 -6.59 18.28 -11.93
C VAL A 256 -7.97 18.93 -12.04
N TYR A 257 -8.97 18.30 -11.44
CA TYR A 257 -10.33 18.79 -11.39
C TYR A 257 -10.68 19.17 -9.94
N ARG A 258 -11.04 20.43 -9.75
CA ARG A 258 -11.49 20.96 -8.44
C ARG A 258 -12.69 21.84 -8.72
N THR A 259 -13.74 21.68 -7.93
CA THR A 259 -14.81 22.68 -7.89
C THR A 259 -14.38 23.77 -6.93
N LEU A 260 -14.19 24.98 -7.45
CA LEU A 260 -14.01 26.16 -6.61
C LEU A 260 -15.35 26.46 -5.97
N ALA A 261 -15.41 26.49 -4.63
CA ALA A 261 -16.55 27.04 -3.93
C ALA A 261 -16.64 28.52 -4.29
N GLY A 262 -17.75 28.93 -4.94
CA GLY A 262 -18.05 30.32 -5.23
C GLY A 262 -18.40 31.10 -3.98
#